data_5c6a3d37a47ad8dc04d818a20223bb71
#
_entry.id   5c6a3d37a47ad8dc04d818a20223bb71
#
_cell.length_a   1.000
_cell.length_b   1.000
_cell.length_c   1.000
_cell.angle_alpha   90.00
_cell.angle_beta   90.00
_cell.angle_gamma   90.00
#
_symmetry.space_group_name_H-M   'P 1'
#
loop_
_entity.id
_entity.type
_entity.pdbx_description
1 polymer ?
#
loop_
_entity_poly.entity_id
_entity_poly.type
_entity_poly.pdbx_seq_one_letter_code
_entity_poly.pdbx_strand_id
1 'polypeptide(L)'
;RAYYTVSNGGQTESSANAWGHPYVPYLPVKDDPYDAENPASEVRSFMVPRKWHMLKPPNQALQQMLMDAVVPQMVREGYDPDRQSIRIDEVTDVTAHSPRFGDESRLMTRLGFDLLVSGRKPVTAADESEASLFSVATQAPQPAQATREPQASWGEMAQRPQPFCVDLPLYPELEQALGLSINRKENETVAVITTADGFQIRTARYGHGVGMSQRGAEWMAKQYQKTYRDILAFYYPGTEMRPFTTQPAVRPAIQADFLTTPGPIPTATPRPTLVPQSATAAPGQWRVVVNGIGRNSSLNLRMLPSTNSDVIYQLYYGQHLLVLGKAGDQQDWLHVVADGIQGYVMESFVERLP
;
A
#
# COMPACT_ATOMS: atom_id res chain seq x y z
N ARG A 1 7.59 4.24 -24.38
CA ARG A 1 6.26 4.70 -23.89
C ARG A 1 6.47 5.75 -22.82
N ALA A 2 5.68 6.81 -22.80
CA ALA A 2 5.61 7.75 -21.71
C ALA A 2 4.52 7.27 -20.73
N TYR A 3 4.82 7.29 -19.45
CA TYR A 3 3.88 6.95 -18.37
C TYR A 3 3.69 8.18 -17.49
N TYR A 4 2.48 8.34 -16.95
CA TYR A 4 2.17 9.42 -16.02
C TYR A 4 1.24 8.92 -14.92
N THR A 5 1.31 9.57 -13.77
CA THR A 5 0.47 9.29 -12.60
C THR A 5 -0.17 10.58 -12.11
N VAL A 6 -1.21 10.54 -11.33
CA VAL A 6 -1.82 11.75 -10.75
C VAL A 6 -0.84 12.39 -9.78
N SER A 7 -0.38 11.63 -8.79
CA SER A 7 0.64 12.04 -7.81
C SER A 7 1.56 10.86 -7.53
N ASN A 8 2.86 11.09 -7.47
CA ASN A 8 3.86 10.07 -7.14
C ASN A 8 4.25 10.08 -5.65
N GLY A 9 3.66 10.98 -4.86
CA GLY A 9 3.91 11.07 -3.42
C GLY A 9 5.30 11.57 -3.06
N GLY A 10 5.94 12.34 -3.93
CA GLY A 10 7.27 12.90 -3.74
C GLY A 10 8.42 12.00 -4.17
N GLN A 11 8.12 10.83 -4.77
CA GLN A 11 9.13 9.96 -5.37
C GLN A 11 8.53 9.20 -6.56
N THR A 12 9.19 9.21 -7.72
CA THR A 12 8.79 8.36 -8.85
C THR A 12 9.10 6.90 -8.55
N GLU A 13 8.42 6.00 -9.26
CA GLU A 13 8.68 4.56 -9.20
C GLU A 13 9.19 4.06 -10.54
N SER A 14 10.02 3.00 -10.55
CA SER A 14 10.45 2.38 -11.78
C SER A 14 9.37 1.45 -12.35
N SER A 15 9.37 1.27 -13.68
CA SER A 15 8.48 0.29 -14.32
C SER A 15 8.81 -1.15 -13.92
N ALA A 16 10.07 -1.42 -13.55
CA ALA A 16 10.50 -2.72 -13.05
C ALA A 16 9.82 -3.05 -11.71
N ASN A 17 9.83 -2.11 -10.78
CA ASN A 17 9.21 -2.27 -9.47
C ASN A 17 7.68 -2.33 -9.57
N ALA A 18 7.08 -1.41 -10.35
CA ALA A 18 5.63 -1.32 -10.42
C ALA A 18 4.97 -2.50 -11.16
N TRP A 19 5.65 -3.08 -12.17
CA TRP A 19 5.02 -4.07 -13.07
C TRP A 19 5.90 -5.28 -13.40
N GLY A 20 7.09 -5.42 -12.81
CA GLY A 20 8.01 -6.52 -13.13
C GLY A 20 8.60 -6.47 -14.55
N HIS A 21 8.51 -5.31 -15.22
CA HIS A 21 9.11 -5.12 -16.54
C HIS A 21 10.66 -5.05 -16.44
N PRO A 22 11.40 -5.29 -17.53
CA PRO A 22 12.81 -4.95 -17.56
C PRO A 22 13.03 -3.47 -17.22
N TYR A 23 14.11 -3.19 -16.51
CA TYR A 23 14.47 -1.82 -16.14
C TYR A 23 14.55 -0.90 -17.35
N VAL A 24 13.93 0.26 -17.26
CA VAL A 24 13.92 1.28 -18.31
C VAL A 24 14.65 2.53 -17.80
N PRO A 25 15.83 2.89 -18.37
CA PRO A 25 16.68 3.94 -17.83
C PRO A 25 16.03 5.33 -17.70
N TYR A 26 15.06 5.64 -18.54
CA TYR A 26 14.33 6.93 -18.47
C TYR A 26 13.10 6.91 -17.56
N LEU A 27 12.88 5.82 -16.81
CA LEU A 27 11.84 5.70 -15.78
C LEU A 27 12.48 5.25 -14.46
N PRO A 28 13.40 6.04 -13.89
CA PRO A 28 14.08 5.67 -12.66
C PRO A 28 13.20 5.93 -11.43
N VAL A 29 13.57 5.31 -10.31
CA VAL A 29 13.19 5.79 -8.98
C VAL A 29 13.96 7.08 -8.72
N LYS A 30 13.27 8.17 -8.42
CA LYS A 30 13.90 9.45 -8.07
C LYS A 30 12.97 10.33 -7.25
N ASP A 31 13.55 11.19 -6.44
CA ASP A 31 12.81 12.18 -5.67
C ASP A 31 12.13 13.21 -6.55
N ASP A 32 10.91 13.55 -6.19
CA ASP A 32 10.09 14.57 -6.84
C ASP A 32 9.61 15.62 -5.81
N PRO A 33 10.44 16.62 -5.51
CA PRO A 33 10.05 17.65 -4.57
C PRO A 33 8.85 18.48 -5.06
N TYR A 34 8.65 18.57 -6.35
CA TYR A 34 7.56 19.35 -6.93
C TYR A 34 6.19 18.73 -6.66
N ASP A 35 6.10 17.39 -6.71
CA ASP A 35 4.88 16.68 -6.30
C ASP A 35 4.68 16.78 -4.79
N ALA A 36 5.75 16.63 -4.01
CA ALA A 36 5.69 16.71 -2.55
C ALA A 36 5.27 18.09 -2.03
N GLU A 37 5.66 19.15 -2.71
CA GLU A 37 5.34 20.55 -2.35
C GLU A 37 3.97 21.01 -2.85
N ASN A 38 3.40 20.36 -3.86
CA ASN A 38 2.11 20.77 -4.41
C ASN A 38 0.99 20.50 -3.39
N PRO A 39 0.29 21.54 -2.88
CA PRO A 39 -0.76 21.38 -1.90
C PRO A 39 -1.99 20.59 -2.43
N ALA A 40 -2.08 20.40 -3.75
CA ALA A 40 -3.12 19.57 -4.36
C ALA A 40 -2.71 18.09 -4.48
N SER A 41 -1.50 17.71 -4.09
CA SER A 41 -1.08 16.30 -4.03
C SER A 41 -1.84 15.55 -2.93
N GLU A 42 -2.21 14.34 -3.24
CA GLU A 42 -2.99 13.50 -2.33
C GLU A 42 -2.10 13.02 -1.16
N VAL A 43 -2.47 13.43 0.03
CA VAL A 43 -1.76 13.10 1.28
C VAL A 43 -2.77 12.69 2.35
N ARG A 44 -2.41 11.68 3.13
CA ARG A 44 -3.08 11.32 4.37
C ARG A 44 -2.08 11.39 5.51
N SER A 45 -2.56 11.66 6.71
CA SER A 45 -1.69 11.63 7.88
C SER A 45 -2.45 11.24 9.13
N PHE A 46 -1.73 10.61 10.05
CA PHE A 46 -2.21 10.26 11.38
C PHE A 46 -1.17 10.68 12.42
N MET A 47 -1.62 11.27 13.53
CA MET A 47 -0.75 11.70 14.63
C MET A 47 -0.74 10.64 15.74
N VAL A 48 0.42 10.09 16.03
CA VAL A 48 0.68 9.25 17.20
C VAL A 48 1.25 10.14 18.30
N PRO A 49 0.51 10.41 19.39
CA PRO A 49 1.00 11.27 20.45
C PRO A 49 2.10 10.55 21.27
N ARG A 50 3.07 11.31 21.79
CA ARG A 50 4.11 10.77 22.67
C ARG A 50 3.51 10.14 23.92
N LYS A 51 2.67 10.91 24.64
CA LYS A 51 2.01 10.41 25.84
C LYS A 51 0.76 9.65 25.46
N TRP A 52 0.67 8.44 25.94
CA TRP A 52 -0.43 7.54 25.63
C TRP A 52 -1.46 7.50 26.74
N HIS A 53 -2.71 7.76 26.41
CA HIS A 53 -3.83 7.65 27.34
C HIS A 53 -4.67 6.42 27.03
N MET A 54 -4.59 5.38 27.86
CA MET A 54 -5.32 4.13 27.70
C MET A 54 -6.83 4.29 27.60
N LEU A 55 -7.41 5.21 28.39
CA LEU A 55 -8.84 5.46 28.41
C LEU A 55 -9.34 6.33 27.25
N LYS A 56 -8.44 7.05 26.58
CA LYS A 56 -8.74 7.89 25.41
C LYS A 56 -7.62 7.74 24.39
N PRO A 57 -7.49 6.55 23.79
CA PRO A 57 -6.45 6.35 22.77
C PRO A 57 -6.75 7.20 21.54
N PRO A 58 -5.75 7.63 20.81
CA PRO A 58 -5.92 8.36 19.55
C PRO A 58 -6.63 7.52 18.50
N ASN A 59 -6.47 6.19 18.60
CA ASN A 59 -7.12 5.21 17.75
C ASN A 59 -7.25 3.88 18.49
N GLN A 60 -8.45 3.34 18.60
CA GLN A 60 -8.71 2.09 19.34
C GLN A 60 -8.09 0.86 18.66
N ALA A 61 -8.09 0.80 17.33
CA ALA A 61 -7.51 -0.32 16.60
C ALA A 61 -5.99 -0.34 16.75
N LEU A 62 -5.32 0.82 16.67
CA LEU A 62 -3.88 0.91 16.93
C LEU A 62 -3.55 0.47 18.35
N GLN A 63 -4.30 0.93 19.35
CA GLN A 63 -4.11 0.50 20.74
C GLN A 63 -4.25 -1.02 20.86
N GLN A 64 -5.27 -1.60 20.22
CA GLN A 64 -5.49 -3.03 20.24
C GLN A 64 -4.28 -3.78 19.66
N MET A 65 -3.80 -3.36 18.47
CA MET A 65 -2.67 -3.99 17.79
C MET A 65 -1.38 -3.89 18.62
N LEU A 66 -1.11 -2.73 19.22
CA LEU A 66 0.06 -2.55 20.10
C LEU A 66 -0.05 -3.43 21.35
N MET A 67 -1.21 -3.48 22.00
CA MET A 67 -1.42 -4.32 23.18
C MET A 67 -1.34 -5.82 22.85
N ASP A 68 -1.84 -6.24 21.69
CA ASP A 68 -1.74 -7.64 21.25
C ASP A 68 -0.29 -8.07 21.04
N ALA A 69 0.58 -7.15 20.65
CA ALA A 69 2.01 -7.40 20.52
C ALA A 69 2.76 -7.33 21.87
N VAL A 70 2.41 -6.37 22.74
CA VAL A 70 3.09 -6.11 24.01
C VAL A 70 2.74 -7.15 25.09
N VAL A 71 1.44 -7.46 25.26
CA VAL A 71 0.98 -8.33 26.38
C VAL A 71 1.69 -9.69 26.39
N PRO A 72 1.83 -10.44 25.28
CA PRO A 72 2.53 -11.72 25.30
C PRO A 72 4.01 -11.61 25.66
N GLN A 73 4.66 -10.47 25.35
CA GLN A 73 6.05 -10.25 25.74
C GLN A 73 6.16 -9.98 27.24
N MET A 74 5.31 -9.09 27.77
CA MET A 74 5.25 -8.79 29.21
C MET A 74 4.98 -10.04 30.04
N VAL A 75 4.03 -10.89 29.61
CA VAL A 75 3.73 -12.15 30.31
C VAL A 75 4.93 -13.10 30.32
N ARG A 76 5.70 -13.20 29.23
CA ARG A 76 6.94 -13.98 29.21
C ARG A 76 8.00 -13.45 30.18
N GLU A 77 7.99 -12.16 30.47
CA GLU A 77 8.86 -11.51 31.45
C GLU A 77 8.34 -11.56 32.90
N GLY A 78 7.23 -12.30 33.12
CA GLY A 78 6.65 -12.55 34.43
C GLY A 78 5.70 -11.48 34.94
N TYR A 79 5.18 -10.62 34.05
CA TYR A 79 4.10 -9.69 34.36
C TYR A 79 2.73 -10.35 34.38
N ASP A 80 1.79 -9.70 35.08
CA ASP A 80 0.39 -10.11 35.17
C ASP A 80 -0.23 -10.27 33.77
N PRO A 81 -0.83 -11.44 33.43
CA PRO A 81 -1.46 -11.68 32.16
C PRO A 81 -2.74 -10.86 31.94
N ASP A 82 -3.32 -10.27 33.00
CA ASP A 82 -4.48 -9.40 32.85
C ASP A 82 -4.10 -8.17 32.01
N ARG A 83 -4.75 -8.04 30.87
CA ARG A 83 -4.53 -6.92 29.95
C ARG A 83 -4.74 -5.54 30.61
N GLN A 84 -5.59 -5.46 31.63
CA GLN A 84 -5.84 -4.21 32.36
C GLN A 84 -4.70 -3.83 33.32
N SER A 85 -3.84 -4.79 33.65
CA SER A 85 -2.65 -4.57 34.46
C SER A 85 -1.43 -4.09 33.65
N ILE A 86 -1.54 -4.00 32.33
CA ILE A 86 -0.46 -3.56 31.43
C ILE A 86 -0.88 -2.25 30.77
N ARG A 87 0.03 -1.28 30.77
CA ARG A 87 -0.24 0.07 30.24
C ARG A 87 0.92 0.55 29.38
N ILE A 88 0.61 1.04 28.19
CA ILE A 88 1.52 1.87 27.40
C ILE A 88 1.53 3.26 28.03
N ASP A 89 2.68 3.75 28.44
CA ASP A 89 2.85 5.07 29.05
C ASP A 89 3.27 6.12 28.04
N GLU A 90 4.20 5.73 27.14
CA GLU A 90 4.76 6.66 26.15
C GLU A 90 5.12 5.91 24.87
N VAL A 91 4.99 6.59 23.74
CA VAL A 91 5.60 6.24 22.46
C VAL A 91 6.84 7.10 22.33
N THR A 92 8.02 6.49 22.35
CA THR A 92 9.29 7.21 22.31
C THR A 92 9.80 7.42 20.90
N ASP A 93 9.48 6.49 19.99
CA ASP A 93 9.79 6.62 18.57
C ASP A 93 8.78 5.87 17.70
N VAL A 94 8.65 6.31 16.43
CA VAL A 94 7.93 5.62 15.37
C VAL A 94 8.76 5.68 14.11
N THR A 95 8.99 4.51 13.49
CA THR A 95 9.79 4.39 12.26
C THR A 95 9.02 3.67 11.16
N ALA A 96 9.15 4.15 9.93
CA ALA A 96 8.70 3.42 8.75
C ALA A 96 9.90 2.69 8.14
N HIS A 97 9.78 1.39 7.89
CA HIS A 97 10.89 0.57 7.40
C HIS A 97 10.41 -0.58 6.52
N SER A 98 11.34 -1.44 6.10
CA SER A 98 11.09 -2.55 5.18
C SER A 98 10.51 -2.08 3.84
N PRO A 99 11.33 -1.38 3.03
CA PRO A 99 10.88 -0.91 1.73
C PRO A 99 10.49 -2.09 0.83
N ARG A 100 9.41 -1.95 0.08
CA ARG A 100 8.89 -3.00 -0.82
C ARG A 100 9.86 -3.33 -1.95
N PHE A 101 10.59 -2.34 -2.44
CA PHE A 101 11.46 -2.43 -3.62
C PHE A 101 12.83 -1.83 -3.33
N GLY A 102 13.70 -2.57 -2.66
CA GLY A 102 15.05 -2.09 -2.35
C GLY A 102 15.10 -0.80 -1.53
N ASP A 103 16.32 -0.40 -1.14
CA ASP A 103 16.54 0.68 -0.16
C ASP A 103 16.17 2.09 -0.67
N GLU A 104 16.07 2.29 -1.98
CA GLU A 104 15.71 3.60 -2.56
C GLU A 104 14.19 3.87 -2.51
N SER A 105 13.37 2.85 -2.36
CA SER A 105 11.91 2.96 -2.39
C SER A 105 11.36 3.49 -1.06
N ARG A 106 10.47 4.48 -1.13
CA ARG A 106 9.71 4.98 0.03
C ARG A 106 8.38 4.25 0.24
N LEU A 107 8.14 3.15 -0.46
CA LEU A 107 7.00 2.27 -0.22
C LEU A 107 7.32 1.35 0.96
N MET A 108 7.23 1.87 2.16
CA MET A 108 7.48 1.09 3.37
C MET A 108 6.31 0.16 3.65
N THR A 109 6.60 -1.03 4.17
CA THR A 109 5.60 -2.06 4.45
C THR A 109 5.36 -2.29 5.93
N ARG A 110 6.19 -1.70 6.80
CA ARG A 110 6.10 -1.89 8.24
C ARG A 110 6.28 -0.58 9.01
N LEU A 111 5.68 -0.52 10.19
CA LEU A 111 5.90 0.54 11.18
C LEU A 111 6.42 -0.07 12.47
N GLY A 112 7.57 0.41 12.91
CA GLY A 112 8.14 0.14 14.22
C GLY A 112 7.69 1.19 15.25
N PHE A 113 7.37 0.74 16.45
CA PHE A 113 6.98 1.58 17.58
C PHE A 113 7.88 1.26 18.77
N ASP A 114 8.62 2.23 19.24
CA ASP A 114 9.33 2.13 20.51
C ASP A 114 8.45 2.69 21.63
N LEU A 115 8.20 1.87 22.64
CA LEU A 115 7.22 2.13 23.69
C LEU A 115 7.87 2.07 25.05
N LEU A 116 7.37 2.86 26.00
CA LEU A 116 7.54 2.64 27.43
C LEU A 116 6.25 2.06 27.99
N VAL A 117 6.38 0.91 28.67
CA VAL A 117 5.24 0.11 29.14
C VAL A 117 5.40 -0.20 30.63
N SER A 118 4.34 -0.03 31.38
CA SER A 118 4.23 -0.44 32.80
C SER A 118 3.30 -1.63 32.93
N GLY A 119 3.59 -2.48 33.92
CA GLY A 119 2.76 -3.64 34.25
C GLY A 119 2.94 -4.03 35.71
N ARG A 120 2.08 -4.90 36.25
CA ARG A 120 2.18 -5.47 37.56
C ARG A 120 3.08 -6.71 37.57
N LYS A 121 3.90 -6.89 38.58
CA LYS A 121 4.64 -8.14 38.84
C LYS A 121 4.08 -8.87 40.05
N PRO A 122 4.29 -10.18 40.15
CA PRO A 122 3.93 -10.92 41.37
C PRO A 122 4.65 -10.35 42.58
N VAL A 123 3.94 -10.29 43.69
CA VAL A 123 4.59 -9.98 44.98
C VAL A 123 5.51 -11.12 45.34
N THR A 124 6.79 -10.85 45.52
CA THR A 124 7.76 -11.86 45.97
C THR A 124 7.81 -11.94 47.51
N ALA A 125 8.20 -13.08 48.05
CA ALA A 125 8.34 -13.23 49.50
C ALA A 125 9.33 -12.21 50.14
N ALA A 126 10.18 -11.58 49.33
CA ALA A 126 11.05 -10.49 49.79
C ALA A 126 10.26 -9.19 50.03
N ASP A 127 9.25 -8.91 49.19
CA ASP A 127 8.41 -7.71 49.34
C ASP A 127 7.46 -7.83 50.55
N GLU A 128 7.04 -9.09 50.87
CA GLU A 128 6.23 -9.36 52.09
C GLU A 128 7.01 -9.14 53.38
N SER A 129 8.35 -9.32 53.39
CA SER A 129 9.17 -9.14 54.58
C SER A 129 9.35 -7.66 54.94
N GLU A 130 9.40 -6.75 53.99
CA GLU A 130 9.45 -5.30 54.24
C GLU A 130 8.11 -4.75 54.73
N ALA A 131 6.98 -5.23 54.12
CA ALA A 131 5.65 -4.82 54.55
C ALA A 131 5.27 -5.35 55.95
N SER A 132 5.81 -6.53 56.36
CA SER A 132 5.55 -7.16 57.67
C SER A 132 6.27 -6.46 58.84
N LEU A 133 7.30 -5.68 58.61
CA LEU A 133 8.03 -4.92 59.66
C LEU A 133 7.21 -3.76 60.25
N PHE A 134 6.09 -3.38 59.61
CA PHE A 134 5.24 -2.27 60.07
C PHE A 134 3.86 -2.70 60.58
N SER A 135 3.54 -4.00 60.60
CA SER A 135 2.22 -4.50 61.02
C SER A 135 2.33 -5.51 62.16
N VAL A 136 2.48 -4.99 63.38
CA VAL A 136 2.21 -5.77 64.61
C VAL A 136 0.74 -5.58 64.94
N ALA A 137 -0.11 -6.47 64.51
CA ALA A 137 -1.50 -6.57 64.96
C ALA A 137 -1.86 -8.04 65.22
N THR A 138 -2.17 -8.28 66.48
CA THR A 138 -2.72 -9.44 67.12
C THR A 138 -3.80 -10.13 66.29
N GLN A 139 -3.59 -11.38 65.85
CA GLN A 139 -4.67 -12.24 65.35
C GLN A 139 -4.75 -13.54 66.15
N ALA A 140 -5.99 -13.86 66.57
CA ALA A 140 -6.35 -15.11 67.18
C ALA A 140 -6.40 -16.24 66.13
N PRO A 141 -6.15 -17.54 66.51
CA PRO A 141 -6.07 -18.65 65.60
C PRO A 141 -7.45 -18.99 64.99
N GLN A 142 -7.53 -19.02 63.67
CA GLN A 142 -8.66 -19.54 62.92
C GLN A 142 -8.43 -20.98 62.45
N PRO A 143 -9.48 -21.82 62.32
CA PRO A 143 -9.35 -23.20 61.93
C PRO A 143 -8.98 -23.36 60.46
N ALA A 144 -8.17 -24.40 60.20
CA ALA A 144 -7.69 -24.77 58.86
C ALA A 144 -8.79 -24.89 57.80
N GLN A 145 -8.74 -24.05 56.80
CA GLN A 145 -9.51 -24.18 55.59
C GLN A 145 -8.67 -24.86 54.49
N ALA A 146 -9.36 -25.65 53.69
CA ALA A 146 -8.82 -26.47 52.61
C ALA A 146 -7.88 -25.71 51.71
N THR A 147 -6.82 -26.35 51.30
CA THR A 147 -5.76 -25.92 50.38
C THR A 147 -6.37 -25.40 49.07
N ARG A 148 -6.57 -24.08 48.96
CA ARG A 148 -6.66 -23.36 47.70
C ARG A 148 -5.22 -23.24 47.15
N GLU A 149 -5.05 -23.58 45.89
CA GLU A 149 -3.82 -23.20 45.19
C GLU A 149 -3.49 -21.73 45.45
N PRO A 150 -2.24 -21.38 45.72
CA PRO A 150 -1.88 -20.00 45.98
C PRO A 150 -2.15 -19.18 44.72
N GLN A 151 -3.20 -18.37 44.74
CA GLN A 151 -3.40 -17.36 43.74
C GLN A 151 -2.26 -16.36 43.89
N ALA A 152 -1.49 -16.17 42.80
CA ALA A 152 -0.44 -15.17 42.80
C ALA A 152 -1.03 -13.80 43.16
N SER A 153 -0.54 -13.18 44.23
CA SER A 153 -0.85 -11.81 44.55
C SER A 153 -0.02 -10.90 43.66
N TRP A 154 -0.68 -9.99 42.94
CA TRP A 154 -0.01 -9.05 42.07
C TRP A 154 0.25 -7.74 42.79
N GLY A 155 1.50 -7.23 42.70
CA GLY A 155 1.91 -5.97 43.27
C GLY A 155 1.30 -4.73 42.61
N GLU A 156 1.78 -3.57 43.01
CA GLU A 156 1.42 -2.31 42.37
C GLU A 156 2.04 -2.21 40.97
N MET A 157 1.51 -1.29 40.16
CA MET A 157 2.11 -0.98 38.86
C MET A 157 3.56 -0.59 38.99
N ALA A 158 4.43 -1.13 38.16
CA ALA A 158 5.85 -0.79 38.16
C ALA A 158 6.04 0.72 38.05
N GLN A 159 6.82 1.30 38.98
CA GLN A 159 7.09 2.75 38.97
C GLN A 159 8.01 3.18 37.83
N ARG A 160 8.75 2.25 37.22
CA ARG A 160 9.62 2.51 36.07
C ARG A 160 9.12 1.73 34.86
N PRO A 161 8.59 2.42 33.85
CA PRO A 161 8.21 1.78 32.59
C PRO A 161 9.39 1.08 31.92
N GLN A 162 9.13 -0.05 31.28
CA GLN A 162 10.12 -0.82 30.54
C GLN A 162 10.05 -0.51 29.05
N PRO A 163 11.18 -0.47 28.33
CA PRO A 163 11.19 -0.27 26.89
C PRO A 163 10.75 -1.52 26.16
N PHE A 164 9.88 -1.36 25.15
CA PHE A 164 9.43 -2.39 24.23
C PHE A 164 9.46 -1.88 22.80
N CYS A 165 9.89 -2.74 21.87
CA CYS A 165 9.80 -2.48 20.45
C CYS A 165 8.70 -3.36 19.86
N VAL A 166 7.77 -2.73 19.18
CA VAL A 166 6.66 -3.40 18.48
C VAL A 166 6.76 -3.09 17.01
N ASP A 167 6.74 -4.12 16.19
CA ASP A 167 6.83 -4.02 14.74
C ASP A 167 5.53 -4.54 14.08
N LEU A 168 4.78 -3.65 13.45
CA LEU A 168 3.48 -3.95 12.85
C LEU A 168 3.54 -3.89 11.33
N PRO A 169 2.89 -4.84 10.61
CA PRO A 169 2.66 -4.69 9.19
C PRO A 169 1.74 -3.47 8.94
N LEU A 170 2.12 -2.62 7.99
CA LEU A 170 1.31 -1.45 7.66
C LEU A 170 0.03 -1.86 6.93
N TYR A 171 0.12 -2.80 6.01
CA TYR A 171 -0.97 -3.21 5.12
C TYR A 171 -1.57 -4.57 5.53
N PRO A 172 -2.87 -4.74 5.34
CA PRO A 172 -3.88 -3.70 5.06
C PRO A 172 -4.48 -3.07 6.32
N GLU A 173 -4.40 -3.74 7.50
CA GLU A 173 -5.22 -3.42 8.68
C GLU A 173 -4.82 -2.10 9.31
N LEU A 174 -3.52 -1.87 9.55
CA LEU A 174 -3.03 -0.67 10.21
C LEU A 174 -3.26 0.58 9.35
N GLU A 175 -3.01 0.49 8.04
CA GLU A 175 -3.28 1.56 7.08
C GLU A 175 -4.75 2.00 7.11
N GLN A 176 -5.66 1.03 7.09
CA GLN A 176 -7.10 1.28 7.12
C GLN A 176 -7.53 1.86 8.46
N ALA A 177 -7.06 1.27 9.57
CA ALA A 177 -7.38 1.72 10.93
C ALA A 177 -6.97 3.17 11.18
N LEU A 178 -5.84 3.60 10.63
CA LEU A 178 -5.32 4.97 10.78
C LEU A 178 -5.85 5.95 9.71
N GLY A 179 -6.65 5.47 8.74
CA GLY A 179 -7.16 6.29 7.65
C GLY A 179 -6.08 6.78 6.69
N LEU A 180 -4.99 6.03 6.54
CA LEU A 180 -3.82 6.39 5.73
C LEU A 180 -3.95 5.98 4.27
N SER A 181 -4.91 5.13 3.91
CA SER A 181 -5.12 4.67 2.54
C SER A 181 -5.65 5.79 1.64
N ILE A 182 -5.00 6.00 0.51
CA ILE A 182 -5.40 7.00 -0.49
C ILE A 182 -6.21 6.34 -1.61
N ASN A 183 -5.72 5.22 -2.14
CA ASN A 183 -6.29 4.58 -3.33
C ASN A 183 -6.62 3.09 -3.13
N ARG A 184 -6.41 2.55 -1.94
CA ARG A 184 -6.60 1.13 -1.58
C ARG A 184 -5.75 0.16 -2.41
N LYS A 185 -4.55 0.61 -2.84
CA LYS A 185 -3.63 -0.18 -3.66
C LYS A 185 -2.35 -0.56 -2.92
N GLU A 186 -2.22 -0.14 -1.65
CA GLU A 186 -1.05 -0.42 -0.81
C GLU A 186 0.27 0.00 -1.48
N ASN A 187 0.24 1.11 -2.18
CA ASN A 187 1.37 1.62 -2.96
C ASN A 187 1.71 3.08 -2.63
N GLU A 188 1.28 3.54 -1.48
CA GLU A 188 1.59 4.85 -0.95
C GLU A 188 3.07 4.93 -0.51
N THR A 189 3.70 6.07 -0.74
CA THR A 189 4.96 6.41 -0.06
C THR A 189 4.67 6.72 1.40
N VAL A 190 5.56 6.31 2.30
CA VAL A 190 5.36 6.45 3.74
C VAL A 190 6.53 7.23 4.34
N ALA A 191 6.21 8.21 5.17
CA ALA A 191 7.17 8.96 5.95
C ALA A 191 6.67 9.14 7.38
N VAL A 192 7.58 9.19 8.34
CA VAL A 192 7.30 9.57 9.72
C VAL A 192 8.02 10.87 10.03
N ILE A 193 7.30 11.83 10.55
CA ILE A 193 7.81 13.16 10.90
C ILE A 193 7.69 13.31 12.42
N THR A 194 8.83 13.48 13.08
CA THR A 194 8.85 13.76 14.52
C THR A 194 8.42 15.20 14.76
N THR A 195 7.46 15.39 15.67
CA THR A 195 6.94 16.70 16.10
C THR A 195 7.12 16.89 17.60
N ALA A 196 6.82 18.07 18.11
CA ALA A 196 6.87 18.33 19.55
C ALA A 196 5.88 17.43 20.32
N ASP A 197 4.70 17.17 19.75
CA ASP A 197 3.61 16.44 20.41
C ASP A 197 3.65 14.93 20.15
N GLY A 198 4.46 14.46 19.19
CA GLY A 198 4.50 13.05 18.82
C GLY A 198 5.07 12.78 17.44
N PHE A 199 4.49 11.81 16.74
CA PHE A 199 4.97 11.31 15.46
C PHE A 199 3.84 11.36 14.44
N GLN A 200 4.04 12.12 13.38
CA GLN A 200 3.09 12.18 12.28
C GLN A 200 3.47 11.13 11.22
N ILE A 201 2.66 10.10 11.11
CA ILE A 201 2.75 9.15 10.00
C ILE A 201 2.05 9.80 8.81
N ARG A 202 2.75 9.89 7.69
CA ARG A 202 2.25 10.50 6.46
C ARG A 202 2.33 9.52 5.31
N THR A 203 1.24 9.36 4.58
CA THR A 203 1.20 8.63 3.31
C THR A 203 0.87 9.57 2.17
N ALA A 204 1.44 9.32 1.01
CA ALA A 204 1.23 10.09 -0.21
C ALA A 204 1.28 9.16 -1.43
N ARG A 205 0.83 9.60 -2.57
CA ARG A 205 0.77 8.98 -3.87
C ARG A 205 -0.66 8.58 -4.26
N TYR A 206 -1.03 8.98 -5.47
CA TYR A 206 -2.25 8.52 -6.13
C TYR A 206 -1.91 8.01 -7.53
N GLY A 207 -1.92 6.69 -7.69
CA GLY A 207 -1.55 5.98 -8.91
C GLY A 207 -0.29 5.14 -8.74
N HIS A 208 0.30 4.70 -9.83
CA HIS A 208 1.44 3.77 -9.83
C HIS A 208 2.81 4.43 -9.59
N GLY A 209 2.89 5.75 -9.61
CA GLY A 209 4.14 6.50 -9.36
C GLY A 209 5.14 6.51 -10.52
N VAL A 210 4.94 5.76 -11.60
CA VAL A 210 5.91 5.64 -12.71
C VAL A 210 5.80 6.81 -13.66
N GLY A 211 6.95 7.41 -14.01
CA GLY A 211 7.06 8.51 -14.97
C GLY A 211 6.59 9.85 -14.40
N MET A 212 5.87 10.63 -15.21
CA MET A 212 5.52 12.01 -14.86
C MET A 212 4.37 12.09 -13.85
N SER A 213 4.56 12.81 -12.75
CA SER A 213 3.46 13.24 -11.89
C SER A 213 2.71 14.41 -12.53
N GLN A 214 1.38 14.32 -12.60
CA GLN A 214 0.55 15.45 -13.03
C GLN A 214 0.63 16.60 -12.02
N ARG A 215 0.59 16.29 -10.71
CA ARG A 215 0.72 17.28 -9.64
C ARG A 215 2.09 17.94 -9.64
N GLY A 216 3.18 17.15 -9.77
CA GLY A 216 4.53 17.68 -9.86
C GLY A 216 4.74 18.54 -11.12
N ALA A 217 4.28 18.08 -12.28
CA ALA A 217 4.36 18.82 -13.53
C ALA A 217 3.58 20.17 -13.46
N GLU A 218 2.37 20.15 -12.89
CA GLU A 218 1.58 21.36 -12.64
C GLU A 218 2.35 22.34 -11.75
N TRP A 219 2.95 21.87 -10.66
CA TRP A 219 3.67 22.70 -9.71
C TRP A 219 4.95 23.28 -10.29
N MET A 220 5.68 22.46 -11.07
CA MET A 220 6.85 22.94 -11.84
C MET A 220 6.48 24.09 -12.77
N ALA A 221 5.38 23.97 -13.50
CA ALA A 221 4.94 25.02 -14.41
C ALA A 221 4.46 26.26 -13.65
N LYS A 222 3.61 26.10 -12.64
CA LYS A 222 2.91 27.18 -11.94
C LYS A 222 3.82 27.94 -10.99
N GLN A 223 4.57 27.24 -10.15
CA GLN A 223 5.36 27.81 -9.07
C GLN A 223 6.79 28.12 -9.53
N TYR A 224 7.36 27.24 -10.34
CA TYR A 224 8.76 27.36 -10.78
C TYR A 224 8.92 27.83 -12.22
N GLN A 225 7.80 28.15 -12.91
CA GLN A 225 7.78 28.64 -14.30
C GLN A 225 8.61 27.78 -15.27
N LYS A 226 8.67 26.47 -14.99
CA LYS A 226 9.36 25.51 -15.83
C LYS A 226 8.63 25.32 -17.15
N THR A 227 9.39 25.26 -18.23
CA THR A 227 8.83 24.94 -19.55
C THR A 227 8.46 23.46 -19.63
N TYR A 228 7.60 23.11 -20.62
CA TYR A 228 7.29 21.69 -20.87
C TYR A 228 8.56 20.87 -21.18
N ARG A 229 9.60 21.48 -21.73
CA ARG A 229 10.90 20.84 -22.00
C ARG A 229 11.61 20.49 -20.70
N ASP A 230 11.63 21.39 -19.75
CA ASP A 230 12.24 21.17 -18.43
C ASP A 230 11.49 20.07 -17.67
N ILE A 231 10.16 20.09 -17.75
CA ILE A 231 9.30 19.09 -17.10
C ILE A 231 9.55 17.69 -17.69
N LEU A 232 9.55 17.57 -19.02
CA LEU A 232 9.82 16.29 -19.66
C LEU A 232 11.24 15.79 -19.40
N ALA A 233 12.25 16.69 -19.42
CA ALA A 233 13.62 16.33 -19.09
C ALA A 233 13.77 15.87 -17.63
N PHE A 234 12.99 16.47 -16.72
CA PHE A 234 12.96 16.04 -15.31
C PHE A 234 12.41 14.64 -15.15
N TYR A 235 11.23 14.34 -15.74
CA TYR A 235 10.57 13.05 -15.54
C TYR A 235 11.08 11.92 -16.43
N TYR A 236 11.71 12.24 -17.57
CA TYR A 236 12.24 11.28 -18.54
C TYR A 236 13.70 11.58 -18.87
N PRO A 237 14.61 11.41 -17.89
CA PRO A 237 16.01 11.73 -18.08
C PRO A 237 16.63 10.89 -19.21
N GLY A 238 17.56 11.48 -19.95
CA GLY A 238 18.26 10.81 -21.05
C GLY A 238 17.43 10.61 -22.32
N THR A 239 16.24 11.19 -22.41
CA THR A 239 15.42 11.19 -23.64
C THR A 239 15.64 12.47 -24.45
N GLU A 240 15.44 12.37 -25.75
CA GLU A 240 15.49 13.51 -26.67
C GLU A 240 14.10 13.84 -27.23
N MET A 241 13.76 15.13 -27.24
CA MET A 241 12.60 15.59 -27.97
C MET A 241 12.93 15.81 -29.44
N ARG A 242 12.20 15.11 -30.30
CA ARG A 242 12.32 15.28 -31.74
C ARG A 242 11.02 15.84 -32.32
N PRO A 243 11.08 16.67 -33.38
CA PRO A 243 9.87 17.10 -34.07
C PRO A 243 9.09 15.89 -34.59
N PHE A 244 7.79 15.90 -34.38
CA PHE A 244 6.92 14.88 -35.00
C PHE A 244 6.87 15.16 -36.50
N THR A 245 7.58 14.34 -37.30
CA THR A 245 7.49 14.38 -38.75
C THR A 245 6.41 13.44 -39.22
N THR A 246 5.43 13.92 -39.96
CA THR A 246 4.36 13.13 -40.57
C THR A 246 4.82 12.29 -41.76
N GLN A 247 6.10 12.37 -42.14
CA GLN A 247 6.64 11.46 -43.15
C GLN A 247 6.69 10.04 -42.58
N PRO A 248 6.10 9.06 -43.26
CA PRO A 248 6.25 7.69 -42.87
C PRO A 248 7.74 7.36 -42.92
N ALA A 249 8.33 7.12 -41.73
CA ALA A 249 9.69 6.62 -41.69
C ALA A 249 9.73 5.34 -42.52
N VAL A 250 10.55 5.31 -43.57
CA VAL A 250 10.91 4.08 -44.25
C VAL A 250 11.58 3.25 -43.17
N ARG A 251 10.84 2.32 -42.61
CA ARG A 251 11.35 1.36 -41.64
C ARG A 251 12.41 0.51 -42.35
N PRO A 252 13.66 0.49 -41.92
CA PRO A 252 14.50 -0.67 -42.24
C PRO A 252 13.72 -1.87 -41.68
N ALA A 253 13.62 -2.93 -42.47
CA ALA A 253 12.97 -4.17 -42.08
C ALA A 253 13.71 -4.77 -40.88
N ILE A 254 13.34 -4.34 -39.68
CA ILE A 254 13.67 -5.01 -38.43
C ILE A 254 12.54 -5.99 -38.21
N GLN A 255 12.90 -7.26 -38.13
CA GLN A 255 12.02 -8.36 -37.82
C GLN A 255 11.04 -7.94 -36.69
N ALA A 256 9.77 -8.18 -36.95
CA ALA A 256 8.67 -7.80 -36.08
C ALA A 256 8.69 -8.61 -34.80
N ASP A 257 9.32 -8.04 -33.75
CA ASP A 257 9.01 -8.43 -32.40
C ASP A 257 8.86 -7.16 -31.56
N PHE A 258 7.63 -6.95 -31.11
CA PHE A 258 7.21 -6.02 -30.05
C PHE A 258 7.27 -4.51 -30.29
N LEU A 259 6.48 -3.95 -31.21
CA LEU A 259 6.08 -2.52 -31.12
C LEU A 259 4.68 -2.28 -31.70
N THR A 260 3.69 -2.23 -30.84
CA THR A 260 2.38 -1.65 -31.16
C THR A 260 2.38 -0.16 -30.85
N THR A 261 1.95 0.62 -31.81
CA THR A 261 1.81 2.09 -31.76
C THR A 261 0.78 2.52 -30.71
N PRO A 262 1.00 3.57 -29.89
CA PRO A 262 -0.02 4.10 -29.00
C PRO A 262 -1.10 4.82 -29.81
N GLY A 263 -2.36 4.48 -29.57
CA GLY A 263 -3.51 5.25 -30.01
C GLY A 263 -3.72 6.53 -29.17
N PRO A 264 -4.52 7.48 -29.63
CA PRO A 264 -4.73 8.76 -28.96
C PRO A 264 -5.46 8.62 -27.64
N ILE A 265 -5.15 9.55 -26.73
CA ILE A 265 -5.74 9.69 -25.39
C ILE A 265 -7.26 9.82 -25.50
N PRO A 266 -8.07 9.05 -24.78
CA PRO A 266 -9.52 9.25 -24.80
C PRO A 266 -9.88 10.49 -23.97
N THR A 267 -10.30 11.54 -24.65
CA THR A 267 -11.20 12.56 -24.12
C THR A 267 -12.53 11.86 -23.84
N ALA A 268 -13.18 12.15 -22.71
CA ALA A 268 -14.48 11.59 -22.38
C ALA A 268 -15.45 11.80 -23.56
N THR A 269 -15.70 10.72 -24.29
CA THR A 269 -16.56 10.72 -25.48
C THR A 269 -17.80 9.90 -25.21
N PRO A 270 -18.97 10.33 -25.68
CA PRO A 270 -20.20 9.57 -25.52
C PRO A 270 -20.09 8.21 -26.21
N ARG A 271 -20.74 7.23 -25.59
CA ARG A 271 -20.91 5.82 -26.00
C ARG A 271 -20.76 5.59 -27.50
N PRO A 272 -19.77 4.79 -27.97
CA PRO A 272 -19.64 4.48 -29.39
C PRO A 272 -20.81 3.58 -29.87
N THR A 273 -21.42 3.97 -30.95
CA THR A 273 -22.32 3.14 -31.72
C THR A 273 -21.49 2.01 -32.36
N LEU A 274 -21.99 0.79 -32.26
CA LEU A 274 -21.37 -0.41 -32.79
C LEU A 274 -21.06 -0.30 -34.27
N VAL A 275 -19.81 -0.29 -34.68
CA VAL A 275 -19.38 -0.51 -36.06
C VAL A 275 -18.68 -1.87 -36.08
N PRO A 276 -19.09 -2.81 -36.95
CA PRO A 276 -18.47 -4.14 -37.04
C PRO A 276 -17.06 -4.02 -37.64
N GLN A 277 -16.01 -4.27 -36.86
CA GLN A 277 -14.68 -4.42 -37.44
C GLN A 277 -14.47 -5.83 -37.96
N SER A 278 -14.40 -5.96 -39.29
CA SER A 278 -14.08 -7.20 -40.00
C SER A 278 -12.56 -7.37 -40.09
N ALA A 279 -11.93 -7.85 -39.02
CA ALA A 279 -10.60 -8.43 -39.12
C ALA A 279 -10.73 -9.96 -39.20
N THR A 280 -10.22 -10.57 -40.25
CA THR A 280 -10.21 -12.03 -40.43
C THR A 280 -9.22 -12.64 -39.44
N ALA A 281 -9.69 -13.60 -38.61
CA ALA A 281 -8.85 -14.31 -37.67
C ALA A 281 -7.80 -15.18 -38.39
N ALA A 282 -6.54 -15.17 -37.89
CA ALA A 282 -5.49 -16.07 -38.38
C ALA A 282 -5.74 -17.53 -37.92
N PRO A 283 -5.12 -18.55 -38.52
CA PRO A 283 -5.27 -19.92 -38.08
C PRO A 283 -4.94 -20.09 -36.57
N GLY A 284 -5.90 -20.62 -35.80
CA GLY A 284 -5.77 -20.79 -34.34
C GLY A 284 -6.35 -19.65 -33.49
N GLN A 285 -6.79 -18.55 -34.09
CA GLN A 285 -7.49 -17.45 -33.42
C GLN A 285 -9.01 -17.61 -33.59
N TRP A 286 -9.79 -17.21 -32.56
CA TRP A 286 -11.24 -17.19 -32.60
C TRP A 286 -11.77 -15.92 -31.95
N ARG A 287 -13.06 -15.68 -32.14
CA ARG A 287 -13.73 -14.50 -31.57
C ARG A 287 -14.64 -14.87 -30.43
N VAL A 288 -14.72 -13.97 -29.47
CA VAL A 288 -15.65 -14.05 -28.35
C VAL A 288 -16.39 -12.73 -28.19
N VAL A 289 -17.55 -12.78 -27.55
CA VAL A 289 -18.33 -11.60 -27.16
C VAL A 289 -18.45 -11.56 -25.64
N VAL A 290 -18.34 -10.37 -25.08
CA VAL A 290 -18.54 -10.15 -23.64
C VAL A 290 -20.03 -10.27 -23.31
N ASN A 291 -20.44 -11.31 -22.55
CA ASN A 291 -21.85 -11.54 -22.19
C ASN A 291 -22.06 -11.96 -20.73
N GLY A 292 -21.02 -12.42 -20.00
CA GLY A 292 -21.09 -12.85 -18.61
C GLY A 292 -21.18 -11.71 -17.58
N ILE A 293 -21.56 -10.50 -18.00
CA ILE A 293 -21.71 -9.32 -17.15
C ILE A 293 -23.07 -8.65 -17.36
N GLY A 294 -23.51 -7.85 -16.37
CA GLY A 294 -24.69 -7.02 -16.52
C GLY A 294 -24.54 -5.97 -17.64
N ARG A 295 -25.62 -5.61 -18.35
CA ARG A 295 -25.60 -4.66 -19.49
C ARG A 295 -25.01 -3.27 -19.15
N ASN A 296 -25.06 -2.88 -17.88
CA ASN A 296 -24.52 -1.61 -17.39
C ASN A 296 -23.21 -1.78 -16.60
N SER A 297 -22.63 -2.99 -16.63
CA SER A 297 -21.36 -3.30 -15.97
C SER A 297 -20.22 -3.35 -16.98
N SER A 298 -18.99 -3.28 -16.49
CA SER A 298 -17.78 -3.46 -17.29
C SER A 298 -17.01 -4.70 -16.84
N LEU A 299 -16.35 -5.37 -17.79
CA LEU A 299 -15.38 -6.42 -17.57
C LEU A 299 -13.97 -5.83 -17.65
N ASN A 300 -13.15 -6.12 -16.68
CA ASN A 300 -11.78 -5.64 -16.67
C ASN A 300 -10.89 -6.49 -17.60
N LEU A 301 -10.25 -5.84 -18.57
CA LEU A 301 -9.12 -6.39 -19.31
C LEU A 301 -7.88 -6.18 -18.48
N ARG A 302 -7.17 -7.25 -18.16
CA ARG A 302 -6.03 -7.23 -17.24
C ARG A 302 -4.71 -7.48 -17.92
N MET A 303 -3.65 -6.95 -17.33
CA MET A 303 -2.29 -7.10 -17.86
C MET A 303 -1.78 -8.53 -17.77
N LEU A 304 -2.12 -9.27 -16.72
CA LEU A 304 -1.74 -10.66 -16.47
C LEU A 304 -3.00 -11.50 -16.18
N PRO A 305 -2.95 -12.83 -16.36
CA PRO A 305 -4.08 -13.73 -16.11
C PRO A 305 -4.31 -13.94 -14.59
N SER A 306 -4.65 -12.88 -13.88
CA SER A 306 -4.89 -12.87 -12.43
C SER A 306 -5.88 -11.79 -12.03
N THR A 307 -6.75 -12.09 -11.08
CA THR A 307 -7.70 -11.12 -10.49
C THR A 307 -7.01 -9.98 -9.74
N ASN A 308 -5.75 -10.18 -9.33
CA ASN A 308 -4.93 -9.17 -8.66
C ASN A 308 -4.06 -8.35 -9.62
N SER A 309 -4.10 -8.66 -10.92
CA SER A 309 -3.36 -7.91 -11.93
C SER A 309 -4.02 -6.58 -12.25
N ASP A 310 -3.22 -5.63 -12.73
CA ASP A 310 -3.68 -4.31 -13.14
C ASP A 310 -4.74 -4.38 -14.25
N VAL A 311 -5.73 -3.51 -14.14
CA VAL A 311 -6.75 -3.29 -15.15
C VAL A 311 -6.21 -2.31 -16.17
N ILE A 312 -6.03 -2.78 -17.40
CA ILE A 312 -5.48 -1.97 -18.51
C ILE A 312 -6.54 -1.40 -19.44
N TYR A 313 -7.73 -1.98 -19.41
CA TYR A 313 -8.86 -1.52 -20.19
C TYR A 313 -10.19 -2.03 -19.63
N GLN A 314 -11.31 -1.36 -19.93
CA GLN A 314 -12.64 -1.80 -19.54
C GLN A 314 -13.43 -2.21 -20.77
N LEU A 315 -13.98 -3.41 -20.75
CA LEU A 315 -14.80 -4.00 -21.79
C LEU A 315 -16.26 -3.93 -21.37
N TYR A 316 -17.14 -3.81 -22.34
CA TYR A 316 -18.58 -3.66 -22.10
C TYR A 316 -19.37 -4.82 -22.68
N TYR A 317 -20.58 -5.03 -22.16
CA TYR A 317 -21.50 -6.05 -22.67
C TYR A 317 -21.71 -5.94 -24.18
N GLY A 318 -21.56 -7.05 -24.89
CA GLY A 318 -21.68 -7.12 -26.35
C GLY A 318 -20.43 -6.73 -27.13
N GLN A 319 -19.31 -6.36 -26.44
CA GLN A 319 -18.07 -6.05 -27.13
C GLN A 319 -17.39 -7.33 -27.65
N HIS A 320 -16.92 -7.28 -28.89
CA HIS A 320 -16.24 -8.40 -29.56
C HIS A 320 -14.74 -8.35 -29.28
N LEU A 321 -14.17 -9.50 -28.97
CA LEU A 321 -12.75 -9.67 -28.71
C LEU A 321 -12.17 -10.72 -29.65
N LEU A 322 -10.91 -10.54 -30.03
CA LEU A 322 -10.14 -11.56 -30.75
C LEU A 322 -9.31 -12.33 -29.72
N VAL A 323 -9.51 -13.64 -29.64
CA VAL A 323 -8.72 -14.52 -28.74
C VAL A 323 -7.47 -14.96 -29.47
N LEU A 324 -6.32 -14.71 -28.85
CA LEU A 324 -5.00 -15.13 -29.32
C LEU A 324 -4.62 -16.52 -28.80
N GLY A 325 -5.21 -16.95 -27.67
CA GLY A 325 -4.95 -18.24 -27.04
C GLY A 325 -5.42 -18.29 -25.58
N LYS A 326 -5.25 -19.43 -24.95
CA LYS A 326 -5.41 -19.59 -23.50
C LYS A 326 -4.12 -19.19 -22.77
N ALA A 327 -4.25 -18.73 -21.55
CA ALA A 327 -3.11 -18.28 -20.73
C ALA A 327 -2.38 -19.48 -20.07
N GLY A 328 -1.63 -20.24 -20.84
CA GLY A 328 -0.72 -21.29 -20.34
C GLY A 328 -1.30 -22.16 -19.21
N ASP A 329 -0.70 -22.11 -18.03
CA ASP A 329 -1.10 -22.91 -16.86
C ASP A 329 -2.40 -22.42 -16.19
N GLN A 330 -2.89 -21.22 -16.52
CA GLN A 330 -4.13 -20.63 -16.00
C GLN A 330 -5.27 -20.76 -17.01
N GLN A 331 -5.79 -21.96 -17.20
CA GLN A 331 -6.75 -22.33 -18.25
C GLN A 331 -8.06 -21.54 -18.25
N ASP A 332 -8.41 -20.88 -17.14
CA ASP A 332 -9.62 -20.05 -17.00
C ASP A 332 -9.46 -18.63 -17.59
N TRP A 333 -8.28 -18.31 -18.11
CA TRP A 333 -7.98 -17.01 -18.68
C TRP A 333 -7.68 -17.09 -20.17
N LEU A 334 -8.26 -16.13 -20.90
CA LEU A 334 -8.02 -15.95 -22.34
C LEU A 334 -7.11 -14.75 -22.57
N HIS A 335 -6.09 -14.92 -23.42
CA HIS A 335 -5.33 -13.81 -23.97
C HIS A 335 -6.09 -13.25 -25.15
N VAL A 336 -6.49 -11.99 -25.07
CA VAL A 336 -7.40 -11.35 -26.04
C VAL A 336 -6.87 -10.02 -26.54
N VAL A 337 -7.41 -9.59 -27.67
CA VAL A 337 -7.25 -8.23 -28.20
C VAL A 337 -8.62 -7.56 -28.25
N ALA A 338 -8.71 -6.36 -27.68
CA ALA A 338 -9.86 -5.47 -27.74
C ALA A 338 -9.39 -4.07 -28.15
N ASP A 339 -9.96 -3.52 -29.23
CA ASP A 339 -9.60 -2.18 -29.73
C ASP A 339 -8.08 -1.93 -29.88
N GLY A 340 -7.34 -2.98 -30.26
CA GLY A 340 -5.89 -2.94 -30.42
C GLY A 340 -5.08 -3.10 -29.11
N ILE A 341 -5.74 -3.25 -27.96
CA ILE A 341 -5.13 -3.47 -26.66
C ILE A 341 -5.13 -4.97 -26.36
N GLN A 342 -3.95 -5.52 -26.03
CA GLN A 342 -3.81 -6.91 -25.63
C GLN A 342 -3.86 -7.03 -24.11
N GLY A 343 -4.51 -8.09 -23.62
CA GLY A 343 -4.61 -8.37 -22.20
C GLY A 343 -5.34 -9.69 -21.95
N TYR A 344 -5.73 -9.89 -20.70
CA TYR A 344 -6.34 -11.13 -20.24
C TYR A 344 -7.73 -10.89 -19.67
N VAL A 345 -8.67 -11.79 -20.01
CA VAL A 345 -10.02 -11.85 -19.44
C VAL A 345 -10.31 -13.27 -18.97
N MET A 346 -11.16 -13.41 -17.97
CA MET A 346 -11.63 -14.74 -17.57
C MET A 346 -12.63 -15.27 -18.60
N GLU A 347 -12.46 -16.54 -18.98
CA GLU A 347 -13.29 -17.24 -19.99
C GLU A 347 -14.78 -17.25 -19.59
N SER A 348 -15.10 -17.26 -18.29
CA SER A 348 -16.46 -17.24 -17.76
C SER A 348 -17.29 -16.00 -18.09
N PHE A 349 -16.64 -14.90 -18.52
CA PHE A 349 -17.30 -13.63 -18.85
C PHE A 349 -17.48 -13.39 -20.35
N VAL A 350 -17.09 -14.36 -21.18
CA VAL A 350 -17.17 -14.23 -22.62
C VAL A 350 -17.77 -15.49 -23.26
N GLU A 351 -18.44 -15.32 -24.39
CA GLU A 351 -19.01 -16.41 -25.16
C GLU A 351 -18.36 -16.49 -26.53
N ARG A 352 -18.04 -17.72 -26.97
CA ARG A 352 -17.41 -17.95 -28.27
C ARG A 352 -18.40 -17.68 -29.38
N LEU A 353 -17.98 -16.90 -30.35
CA LEU A 353 -18.75 -16.68 -31.57
C LEU A 353 -18.51 -17.84 -32.55
N PRO A 354 -19.55 -18.21 -33.32
CA PRO A 354 -19.50 -19.29 -34.30
C PRO A 354 -18.50 -19.05 -35.42
#